data_29163bc343cfafd93c2623c0df393acc
#
_entry.id   29163bc343cfafd93c2623c0df393acc
#
_cell.length_a   1.000
_cell.length_b   1.000
_cell.length_c   1.000
_cell.angle_alpha   90.00
_cell.angle_beta   90.00
_cell.angle_gamma   90.00
#
_symmetry.space_group_name_H-M   'P 1'
#
loop_
_entity.id
_entity.type
_entity.pdbx_description
1 polymer ?
#
loop_
_entity_poly.entity_id
_entity_poly.type
_entity_poly.pdbx_seq_one_letter_code
_entity_poly.pdbx_strand_id
1 'polypeptide(L)'
;MYRIISGGWKGKKISAPKNFEVRPTTDFANEALFSILEHRLDLSSLSVLDLFAGIGSISQALASRGCKDITSVEMNAKHAGFINSTAKDLDFSSQINILRANVFDWLKKAKNQGKSFDLVFADPPFDLPENEYQELISLILSEGILKENGCFVLEHQSRHKIEHPDLQETRKYGNVSFSFFTKNENP
;
A
#
# COMPACT_ATOMS: atom_id res chain seq x y z
N MET A 1 -1.86 -5.75 -16.89
CA MET A 1 -1.51 -4.40 -17.39
C MET A 1 -2.21 -3.39 -16.50
N TYR A 2 -1.50 -2.42 -15.98
CA TYR A 2 -2.06 -1.26 -15.28
C TYR A 2 -1.47 0.03 -15.88
N ARG A 3 -2.06 1.17 -15.54
CA ARG A 3 -1.65 2.48 -16.08
C ARG A 3 -1.41 3.44 -14.92
N ILE A 4 -0.32 4.21 -15.00
CA ILE A 4 -0.10 5.32 -14.09
C ILE A 4 -1.08 6.45 -14.45
N ILE A 5 -1.92 6.86 -13.49
CA ILE A 5 -3.07 7.72 -13.76
C ILE A 5 -2.72 9.20 -13.62
N SER A 6 -1.73 9.55 -12.78
CA SER A 6 -1.36 10.94 -12.47
C SER A 6 0.14 11.07 -12.24
N GLY A 7 0.63 12.32 -12.12
CA GLY A 7 2.03 12.64 -11.89
C GLY A 7 2.89 12.68 -13.16
N GLY A 8 4.20 12.66 -12.98
CA GLY A 8 5.17 12.81 -14.07
C GLY A 8 5.11 11.74 -15.15
N TRP A 9 4.58 10.56 -14.81
CA TRP A 9 4.44 9.42 -15.73
C TRP A 9 2.99 9.10 -16.09
N LYS A 10 2.10 10.10 -15.99
CA LYS A 10 0.67 9.95 -16.35
C LYS A 10 0.51 9.33 -17.75
N GLY A 11 -0.34 8.30 -17.84
CA GLY A 11 -0.65 7.60 -19.08
C GLY A 11 0.29 6.44 -19.42
N LYS A 12 1.43 6.31 -18.73
CA LYS A 12 2.35 5.18 -18.93
C LYS A 12 1.67 3.87 -18.59
N LYS A 13 1.64 2.97 -19.56
CA LYS A 13 1.14 1.60 -19.38
C LYS A 13 2.28 0.70 -18.97
N ILE A 14 2.06 -0.10 -17.95
CA ILE A 14 3.00 -1.08 -17.40
C ILE A 14 2.36 -2.46 -17.54
N SER A 15 3.04 -3.33 -18.27
CA SER A 15 2.54 -4.68 -18.55
C SER A 15 3.35 -5.69 -17.73
N ALA A 16 2.74 -6.25 -16.72
CA ALA A 16 3.33 -7.40 -16.05
C ALA A 16 3.35 -8.62 -16.99
N PRO A 17 4.34 -9.51 -16.85
CA PRO A 17 4.37 -10.78 -17.57
C PRO A 17 3.05 -11.56 -17.40
N LYS A 18 2.60 -12.26 -18.48
CA LYS A 18 1.31 -12.97 -18.48
C LYS A 18 1.21 -14.07 -17.41
N ASN A 19 2.34 -14.58 -16.94
CA ASN A 19 2.43 -15.63 -15.91
C ASN A 19 2.41 -15.07 -14.47
N PHE A 20 2.17 -13.78 -14.30
CA PHE A 20 2.00 -13.20 -12.97
C PHE A 20 0.52 -13.29 -12.59
N GLU A 21 0.25 -14.03 -11.55
CA GLU A 21 -1.08 -14.09 -10.91
C GLU A 21 -1.27 -12.83 -10.08
N VAL A 22 -1.50 -11.71 -10.75
CA VAL A 22 -1.84 -10.45 -10.09
C VAL A 22 -3.27 -10.08 -10.42
N ARG A 23 -4.01 -9.77 -9.41
CA ARG A 23 -5.33 -9.18 -9.55
C ARG A 23 -5.17 -7.66 -9.61
N PRO A 24 -5.44 -7.01 -10.74
CA PRO A 24 -5.37 -5.56 -10.79
C PRO A 24 -6.57 -4.96 -10.05
N THR A 25 -6.31 -4.09 -9.09
CA THR A 25 -7.29 -3.10 -8.64
C THR A 25 -7.70 -2.27 -9.88
N THR A 26 -9.00 -2.04 -10.05
CA THR A 26 -9.47 -1.34 -11.26
C THR A 26 -8.89 0.08 -11.32
N ASP A 27 -8.66 0.60 -12.53
CA ASP A 27 -8.22 1.99 -12.73
C ASP A 27 -9.15 2.96 -11.98
N PHE A 28 -10.46 2.71 -11.99
CA PHE A 28 -11.47 3.50 -11.28
C PHE A 28 -11.27 3.51 -9.74
N ALA A 29 -11.06 2.34 -9.14
CA ALA A 29 -10.80 2.25 -7.71
C ALA A 29 -9.48 2.93 -7.32
N ASN A 30 -8.43 2.75 -8.13
CA ASN A 30 -7.15 3.43 -7.94
C ASN A 30 -7.27 4.97 -8.06
N GLU A 31 -8.00 5.47 -9.06
CA GLU A 31 -8.27 6.91 -9.20
C GLU A 31 -8.96 7.47 -7.96
N ALA A 32 -9.99 6.78 -7.49
CA ALA A 32 -10.75 7.19 -6.31
C ALA A 32 -9.86 7.17 -5.05
N LEU A 33 -9.05 6.13 -4.85
CA LEU A 33 -8.10 6.04 -3.74
C LEU A 33 -7.14 7.23 -3.75
N PHE A 34 -6.46 7.48 -4.86
CA PHE A 34 -5.49 8.57 -4.94
C PHE A 34 -6.14 9.95 -4.86
N SER A 35 -7.35 10.14 -5.37
CA SER A 35 -8.10 11.39 -5.18
C SER A 35 -8.37 11.68 -3.69
N ILE A 36 -8.70 10.64 -2.90
CA ILE A 36 -8.88 10.78 -1.45
C ILE A 36 -7.55 11.12 -0.77
N LEU A 37 -6.48 10.39 -1.10
CA LEU A 37 -5.16 10.58 -0.50
C LEU A 37 -4.60 11.98 -0.81
N GLU A 38 -4.64 12.43 -2.07
CA GLU A 38 -4.16 13.74 -2.51
C GLU A 38 -4.96 14.91 -1.88
N HIS A 39 -6.24 14.67 -1.56
CA HIS A 39 -7.06 15.67 -0.86
C HIS A 39 -6.68 15.81 0.63
N ARG A 40 -6.20 14.75 1.25
CA ARG A 40 -5.93 14.69 2.70
C ARG A 40 -4.46 14.89 3.05
N LEU A 41 -3.55 14.53 2.15
CA LEU A 41 -2.13 14.37 2.43
C LEU A 41 -1.28 15.01 1.32
N ASP A 42 -0.18 15.64 1.71
CA ASP A 42 0.88 16.00 0.77
C ASP A 42 1.78 14.78 0.52
N LEU A 43 1.47 14.02 -0.53
CA LEU A 43 2.18 12.77 -0.86
C LEU A 43 3.68 12.95 -1.08
N SER A 44 4.13 14.16 -1.45
CA SER A 44 5.55 14.41 -1.73
C SER A 44 6.43 14.43 -0.49
N SER A 45 5.86 14.64 0.67
CA SER A 45 6.54 14.76 1.96
C SER A 45 6.49 13.51 2.83
N LEU A 46 5.71 12.49 2.42
CA LEU A 46 5.44 11.31 3.24
C LEU A 46 6.52 10.24 3.14
N SER A 47 6.72 9.52 4.25
CA SER A 47 7.27 8.17 4.26
C SER A 47 6.14 7.15 4.13
N VAL A 48 6.22 6.28 3.13
CA VAL A 48 5.13 5.35 2.79
C VAL A 48 5.58 3.90 2.87
N LEU A 49 4.70 3.06 3.40
CA LEU A 49 4.85 1.61 3.43
C LEU A 49 3.77 0.97 2.57
N ASP A 50 4.19 0.25 1.54
CA ASP A 50 3.32 -0.52 0.63
C ASP A 50 3.50 -2.02 0.92
N LEU A 51 2.52 -2.60 1.59
CA LEU A 51 2.51 -4.01 2.02
C LEU A 51 1.73 -4.87 1.03
N PHE A 52 2.23 -6.08 0.80
CA PHE A 52 1.73 -6.98 -0.26
C PHE A 52 1.81 -6.30 -1.63
N ALA A 53 2.94 -5.64 -1.90
CA ALA A 53 3.08 -4.70 -3.01
C ALA A 53 2.83 -5.29 -4.42
N GLY A 54 2.80 -6.63 -4.55
CA GLY A 54 2.52 -7.31 -5.81
C GLY A 54 3.47 -6.88 -6.92
N ILE A 55 2.93 -6.27 -7.97
CA ILE A 55 3.73 -5.70 -9.08
C ILE A 55 4.09 -4.22 -8.88
N GLY A 56 3.79 -3.66 -7.71
CA GLY A 56 4.18 -2.31 -7.32
C GLY A 56 3.32 -1.19 -7.90
N SER A 57 2.07 -1.47 -8.25
CA SER A 57 1.18 -0.47 -8.85
C SER A 57 0.96 0.75 -7.95
N ILE A 58 0.79 0.54 -6.65
CA ILE A 58 0.64 1.60 -5.64
C ILE A 58 1.94 2.36 -5.46
N SER A 59 3.05 1.66 -5.23
CA SER A 59 4.37 2.28 -5.06
C SER A 59 4.76 3.17 -6.24
N GLN A 60 4.54 2.71 -7.47
CA GLN A 60 4.85 3.46 -8.68
C GLN A 60 3.90 4.64 -8.89
N ALA A 61 2.62 4.50 -8.52
CA ALA A 61 1.66 5.58 -8.57
C ALA A 61 1.99 6.69 -7.55
N LEU A 62 2.49 6.33 -6.36
CA LEU A 62 3.00 7.26 -5.35
C LEU A 62 4.27 7.98 -5.83
N ALA A 63 5.25 7.24 -6.36
CA ALA A 63 6.48 7.81 -6.88
C ALA A 63 6.21 8.80 -8.03
N SER A 64 5.28 8.46 -8.95
CA SER A 64 4.86 9.35 -10.03
C SER A 64 4.23 10.66 -9.53
N ARG A 65 3.65 10.66 -8.34
CA ARG A 65 3.08 11.84 -7.66
C ARG A 65 4.09 12.60 -6.80
N GLY A 66 5.36 12.21 -6.87
CA GLY A 66 6.45 12.92 -6.19
C GLY A 66 6.81 12.38 -4.81
N CYS A 67 6.20 11.28 -4.34
CA CYS A 67 6.62 10.64 -3.10
C CYS A 67 8.07 10.14 -3.24
N LYS A 68 8.92 10.45 -2.24
CA LYS A 68 10.36 10.22 -2.30
C LYS A 68 10.85 9.10 -1.40
N ASP A 69 10.03 8.66 -0.45
CA ASP A 69 10.38 7.64 0.55
C ASP A 69 9.27 6.57 0.59
N ILE A 70 9.45 5.54 -0.22
CA ILE A 70 8.50 4.43 -0.36
C ILE A 70 9.22 3.12 -0.04
N THR A 71 8.73 2.39 0.95
CA THR A 71 9.17 1.02 1.24
C THR A 71 8.11 0.05 0.76
N SER A 72 8.44 -0.81 -0.20
CA SER A 72 7.57 -1.86 -0.74
C SER A 72 7.97 -3.21 -0.17
N VAL A 73 7.04 -3.92 0.45
CA VAL A 73 7.27 -5.27 0.98
C VAL A 73 6.50 -6.28 0.13
N GLU A 74 7.25 -7.19 -0.49
CA GLU A 74 6.69 -8.24 -1.38
C GLU A 74 7.45 -9.55 -1.17
N MET A 75 6.73 -10.65 -0.94
CA MET A 75 7.34 -11.95 -0.67
C MET A 75 7.80 -12.65 -1.95
N ASN A 76 7.06 -12.51 -3.04
CA ASN A 76 7.34 -13.19 -4.30
C ASN A 76 8.55 -12.56 -5.00
N ALA A 77 9.59 -13.36 -5.20
CA ALA A 77 10.84 -12.91 -5.82
C ALA A 77 10.66 -12.35 -7.25
N LYS A 78 9.71 -12.91 -8.03
CA LYS A 78 9.45 -12.44 -9.41
C LYS A 78 8.76 -11.07 -9.38
N HIS A 79 7.81 -10.88 -8.47
CA HIS A 79 7.11 -9.61 -8.29
C HIS A 79 8.07 -8.53 -7.78
N ALA A 80 8.86 -8.82 -6.74
CA ALA A 80 9.87 -7.88 -6.24
C ALA A 80 10.91 -7.50 -7.32
N GLY A 81 11.36 -8.47 -8.11
CA GLY A 81 12.23 -8.23 -9.27
C GLY A 81 11.58 -7.34 -10.34
N PHE A 82 10.28 -7.52 -10.59
CA PHE A 82 9.53 -6.70 -11.52
C PHE A 82 9.37 -5.26 -11.02
N ILE A 83 9.07 -5.05 -9.73
CA ILE A 83 9.03 -3.70 -9.13
C ILE A 83 10.39 -3.00 -9.33
N ASN A 84 11.49 -3.71 -9.03
CA ASN A 84 12.84 -3.15 -9.17
C ASN A 84 13.18 -2.77 -10.63
N SER A 85 12.85 -3.64 -11.58
CA SER A 85 13.05 -3.36 -13.00
C SER A 85 12.22 -2.14 -13.45
N THR A 86 10.95 -2.11 -13.12
CA THR A 86 10.05 -1.01 -13.50
C THR A 86 10.45 0.31 -12.83
N ALA A 87 10.91 0.26 -11.56
CA ALA A 87 11.43 1.44 -10.88
C ALA A 87 12.66 2.02 -11.59
N LYS A 88 13.55 1.17 -12.12
CA LYS A 88 14.68 1.62 -12.96
C LYS A 88 14.22 2.23 -14.27
N ASP A 89 13.28 1.59 -14.96
CA ASP A 89 12.77 2.05 -16.26
C ASP A 89 12.02 3.40 -16.16
N LEU A 90 11.56 3.75 -14.96
CA LEU A 90 10.79 4.98 -14.67
C LEU A 90 11.59 5.98 -13.81
N ASP A 91 12.88 5.77 -13.61
CA ASP A 91 13.73 6.61 -12.76
C ASP A 91 13.25 6.76 -11.31
N PHE A 92 12.57 5.73 -10.77
CA PHE A 92 12.06 5.67 -9.38
C PHE A 92 12.98 4.94 -8.41
N SER A 93 14.17 4.51 -8.85
CA SER A 93 15.08 3.69 -8.03
C SER A 93 15.56 4.37 -6.75
N SER A 94 15.59 5.70 -6.71
CA SER A 94 15.92 6.47 -5.50
C SER A 94 14.73 6.69 -4.58
N GLN A 95 13.51 6.43 -5.04
CA GLN A 95 12.27 6.69 -4.32
C GLN A 95 11.67 5.42 -3.73
N ILE A 96 11.88 4.26 -4.39
CA ILE A 96 11.26 2.99 -4.00
C ILE A 96 12.34 2.03 -3.49
N ASN A 97 12.25 1.70 -2.20
CA ASN A 97 13.05 0.65 -1.57
C ASN A 97 12.24 -0.65 -1.52
N ILE A 98 12.71 -1.68 -2.24
CA ILE A 98 11.99 -2.95 -2.35
C ILE A 98 12.60 -3.96 -1.37
N LEU A 99 11.77 -4.52 -0.49
CA LEU A 99 12.14 -5.53 0.48
C LEU A 99 11.43 -6.85 0.17
N ARG A 100 12.21 -7.87 -0.15
CA ARG A 100 11.67 -9.21 -0.32
C ARG A 100 11.51 -9.89 1.04
N ALA A 101 10.27 -9.91 1.56
CA ALA A 101 9.97 -10.48 2.87
C ALA A 101 8.49 -10.92 2.97
N ASN A 102 8.21 -11.82 3.91
CA ASN A 102 6.84 -12.00 4.41
C ASN A 102 6.44 -10.75 5.19
N VAL A 103 5.22 -10.24 4.97
CA VAL A 103 4.74 -8.98 5.56
C VAL A 103 4.67 -9.06 7.08
N PHE A 104 4.13 -10.14 7.64
CA PHE A 104 3.99 -10.30 9.09
C PHE A 104 5.35 -10.40 9.79
N ASP A 105 6.28 -11.16 9.22
CA ASP A 105 7.64 -11.28 9.76
C ASP A 105 8.40 -9.96 9.69
N TRP A 106 8.17 -9.21 8.60
CA TRP A 106 8.80 -7.91 8.43
C TRP A 106 8.24 -6.88 9.43
N LEU A 107 6.92 -6.80 9.61
CA LEU A 107 6.27 -5.90 10.56
C LEU A 107 6.76 -6.14 11.99
N LYS A 108 6.84 -7.41 12.43
CA LYS A 108 7.36 -7.79 13.76
C LYS A 108 8.82 -7.35 13.97
N LYS A 109 9.63 -7.37 12.91
CA LYS A 109 11.03 -6.89 12.97
C LYS A 109 11.13 -5.36 12.91
N ALA A 110 10.35 -4.71 12.04
CA ALA A 110 10.36 -3.26 11.83
C ALA A 110 10.00 -2.48 13.10
N LYS A 111 9.03 -2.98 13.87
CA LYS A 111 8.71 -2.48 15.21
C LYS A 111 9.97 -2.33 16.09
N ASN A 112 10.75 -3.40 16.18
CA ASN A 112 11.95 -3.44 17.02
C ASN A 112 13.08 -2.52 16.52
N GLN A 113 12.97 -2.03 15.28
CA GLN A 113 13.93 -1.10 14.66
C GLN A 113 13.46 0.37 14.71
N GLY A 114 12.31 0.64 15.33
CA GLY A 114 11.74 2.00 15.42
C GLY A 114 11.33 2.59 14.07
N LYS A 115 11.04 1.76 13.07
CA LYS A 115 10.56 2.22 11.75
C LYS A 115 9.09 2.62 11.84
N SER A 116 8.78 3.82 11.37
CA SER A 116 7.41 4.34 11.33
C SER A 116 7.14 5.11 10.04
N PHE A 117 5.87 5.15 9.62
CA PHE A 117 5.45 5.69 8.33
C PHE A 117 4.25 6.62 8.50
N ASP A 118 4.16 7.62 7.61
CA ASP A 118 3.04 8.56 7.55
C ASP A 118 1.83 7.93 6.87
N LEU A 119 2.07 7.08 5.85
CA LEU A 119 1.04 6.33 5.13
C LEU A 119 1.44 4.86 5.06
N VAL A 120 0.54 3.98 5.47
CA VAL A 120 0.64 2.54 5.24
C VAL A 120 -0.49 2.12 4.30
N PHE A 121 -0.16 1.41 3.23
CA PHE A 121 -1.13 0.75 2.35
C PHE A 121 -0.93 -0.76 2.44
N ALA A 122 -2.01 -1.52 2.50
CA ALA A 122 -1.97 -2.97 2.46
C ALA A 122 -3.08 -3.52 1.56
N ASP A 123 -2.70 -4.41 0.62
CA ASP A 123 -3.60 -5.18 -0.24
C ASP A 123 -3.33 -6.68 -0.07
N PRO A 124 -3.73 -7.26 1.08
CA PRO A 124 -3.51 -8.67 1.33
C PRO A 124 -4.31 -9.56 0.38
N PRO A 125 -3.90 -10.82 0.17
CA PRO A 125 -4.67 -11.79 -0.59
C PRO A 125 -6.11 -11.90 -0.06
N PHE A 126 -7.08 -12.05 -0.96
CA PHE A 126 -8.50 -12.07 -0.59
C PHE A 126 -8.94 -13.30 0.20
N ASP A 127 -8.13 -14.33 0.22
CA ASP A 127 -8.28 -15.56 1.01
C ASP A 127 -7.51 -15.51 2.34
N LEU A 128 -6.96 -14.32 2.69
CA LEU A 128 -6.32 -14.13 4.00
C LEU A 128 -7.33 -14.47 5.11
N PRO A 129 -6.98 -15.34 6.07
CA PRO A 129 -7.86 -15.67 7.19
C PRO A 129 -8.21 -14.45 8.05
N GLU A 130 -9.42 -14.45 8.63
CA GLU A 130 -9.91 -13.33 9.46
C GLU A 130 -8.96 -12.97 10.61
N ASN A 131 -8.41 -13.97 11.29
CA ASN A 131 -7.46 -13.74 12.36
C ASN A 131 -6.16 -13.06 11.89
N GLU A 132 -5.75 -13.30 10.64
CA GLU A 132 -4.59 -12.63 10.05
C GLU A 132 -4.91 -11.19 9.62
N TYR A 133 -6.16 -10.89 9.21
CA TYR A 133 -6.59 -9.50 9.03
C TYR A 133 -6.48 -8.71 10.34
N GLN A 134 -6.97 -9.28 11.44
CA GLN A 134 -6.90 -8.64 12.77
C GLN A 134 -5.45 -8.49 13.25
N GLU A 135 -4.61 -9.50 13.02
CA GLU A 135 -3.17 -9.42 13.33
C GLU A 135 -2.50 -8.30 12.52
N LEU A 136 -2.77 -8.19 11.20
CA LEU A 136 -2.24 -7.16 10.33
C LEU A 136 -2.59 -5.76 10.83
N ILE A 137 -3.87 -5.52 11.12
CA ILE A 137 -4.37 -4.24 11.64
C ILE A 137 -3.68 -3.91 12.98
N SER A 138 -3.62 -4.88 13.89
CA SER A 138 -2.98 -4.71 15.20
C SER A 138 -1.49 -4.38 15.08
N LEU A 139 -0.74 -5.09 14.23
CA LEU A 139 0.69 -4.84 14.02
C LEU A 139 0.96 -3.43 13.48
N ILE A 140 0.09 -2.91 12.62
CA ILE A 140 0.26 -1.58 12.04
C ILE A 140 -0.10 -0.48 13.04
N LEU A 141 -1.25 -0.62 13.71
CA LEU A 141 -1.78 0.45 14.58
C LEU A 141 -1.17 0.46 15.98
N SER A 142 -0.98 -0.72 16.60
CA SER A 142 -0.56 -0.80 18.00
C SER A 142 0.96 -0.75 18.20
N GLU A 143 1.74 -1.06 17.19
CA GLU A 143 3.16 -1.37 17.32
C GLU A 143 4.10 -0.24 16.85
N GLY A 144 3.57 0.97 16.62
CA GLY A 144 4.36 2.14 16.24
C GLY A 144 4.84 2.13 14.79
N ILE A 145 4.29 1.25 13.94
CA ILE A 145 4.55 1.25 12.49
C ILE A 145 3.87 2.45 11.83
N LEU A 146 2.64 2.80 12.26
CA LEU A 146 1.99 4.02 11.85
C LEU A 146 2.38 5.16 12.79
N LYS A 147 2.85 6.28 12.23
CA LYS A 147 3.12 7.51 12.99
C LYS A 147 1.84 8.08 13.59
N GLU A 148 1.98 8.96 14.57
CA GLU A 148 0.88 9.80 15.04
C GLU A 148 0.33 10.63 13.87
N ASN A 149 -0.99 10.72 13.77
CA ASN A 149 -1.71 11.33 12.65
C ASN A 149 -1.45 10.66 11.27
N GLY A 150 -0.81 9.51 11.25
CA GLY A 150 -0.61 8.71 10.04
C GLY A 150 -1.92 8.11 9.55
N CYS A 151 -1.95 7.75 8.27
CA CYS A 151 -3.08 7.09 7.64
C CYS A 151 -2.73 5.65 7.27
N PHE A 152 -3.55 4.70 7.69
CA PHE A 152 -3.48 3.32 7.21
C PHE A 152 -4.66 3.04 6.29
N VAL A 153 -4.41 2.52 5.10
CA VAL A 153 -5.41 2.11 4.12
C VAL A 153 -5.31 0.61 3.90
N LEU A 154 -6.41 -0.09 4.14
CA LEU A 154 -6.53 -1.53 3.91
C LEU A 154 -7.47 -1.77 2.72
N GLU A 155 -6.95 -2.37 1.64
CA GLU A 155 -7.76 -2.91 0.55
C GLU A 155 -8.29 -4.29 0.94
N HIS A 156 -9.58 -4.52 0.72
CA HIS A 156 -10.22 -5.81 1.00
C HIS A 156 -11.45 -6.04 0.13
N GLN A 157 -11.97 -7.26 0.11
CA GLN A 157 -13.24 -7.53 -0.56
C GLN A 157 -14.39 -6.76 0.09
N SER A 158 -15.29 -6.18 -0.73
CA SER A 158 -16.44 -5.40 -0.23
C SER A 158 -17.44 -6.22 0.62
N ARG A 159 -17.40 -7.54 0.53
CA ARG A 159 -18.21 -8.44 1.38
C ARG A 159 -17.61 -8.65 2.77
N HIS A 160 -16.30 -8.38 2.93
CA HIS A 160 -15.61 -8.49 4.20
C HIS A 160 -15.86 -7.22 5.01
N LYS A 161 -16.48 -7.36 6.18
CA LYS A 161 -16.70 -6.24 7.08
C LYS A 161 -15.51 -6.10 8.02
N ILE A 162 -14.92 -4.92 8.03
CA ILE A 162 -13.85 -4.57 8.97
C ILE A 162 -14.47 -3.75 10.09
N GLU A 163 -14.23 -4.18 11.33
CA GLU A 163 -14.63 -3.46 12.54
C GLU A 163 -13.39 -3.24 13.42
N HIS A 164 -13.11 -1.98 13.73
CA HIS A 164 -11.98 -1.60 14.60
C HIS A 164 -12.24 -0.19 15.19
N PRO A 165 -11.85 0.09 16.45
CA PRO A 165 -12.03 1.40 17.07
C PRO A 165 -11.39 2.56 16.29
N ASP A 166 -10.24 2.33 15.66
CA ASP A 166 -9.51 3.33 14.87
C ASP A 166 -9.97 3.43 13.41
N LEU A 167 -10.97 2.62 12.99
CA LEU A 167 -11.57 2.71 11.66
C LEU A 167 -12.35 4.02 11.52
N GLN A 168 -11.96 4.87 10.57
CA GLN A 168 -12.63 6.15 10.30
C GLN A 168 -13.75 6.00 9.29
N GLU A 169 -13.48 5.31 8.19
CA GLU A 169 -14.44 5.07 7.11
C GLU A 169 -14.05 3.88 6.24
N THR A 170 -15.04 3.34 5.55
CA THR A 170 -14.85 2.36 4.46
C THR A 170 -15.51 2.87 3.19
N ARG A 171 -14.75 2.91 2.10
CA ARG A 171 -15.21 3.31 0.76
C ARG A 171 -15.27 2.12 -0.17
N LYS A 172 -16.46 1.85 -0.73
CA LYS A 172 -16.71 0.70 -1.61
C LYS A 172 -16.63 1.09 -3.08
N TYR A 173 -15.86 0.31 -3.85
CA TYR A 173 -15.69 0.45 -5.29
C TYR A 173 -15.88 -0.91 -5.98
N GLY A 174 -17.14 -1.24 -6.29
CA GLY A 174 -17.51 -2.55 -6.84
C GLY A 174 -17.26 -3.68 -5.83
N ASN A 175 -16.38 -4.61 -6.20
CA ASN A 175 -16.03 -5.77 -5.35
C ASN A 175 -14.88 -5.49 -4.36
N VAL A 176 -14.31 -4.29 -4.41
CA VAL A 176 -13.20 -3.84 -3.58
C VAL A 176 -13.67 -2.73 -2.65
N SER A 177 -13.14 -2.70 -1.45
CA SER A 177 -13.31 -1.60 -0.49
C SER A 177 -11.95 -1.17 0.05
N PHE A 178 -11.82 0.13 0.33
CA PHE A 178 -10.71 0.70 1.08
C PHE A 178 -11.22 1.12 2.45
N SER A 179 -10.66 0.56 3.50
CA SER A 179 -10.87 0.96 4.89
C SER A 179 -9.73 1.85 5.33
N PHE A 180 -10.07 3.03 5.85
CA PHE A 180 -9.12 4.06 6.29
C PHE A 180 -9.09 4.09 7.80
N PHE A 181 -7.89 4.01 8.36
CA PHE A 181 -7.63 4.07 9.79
C PHE A 181 -6.71 5.25 10.11
N THR A 182 -6.96 5.88 11.24
CA THR A 182 -6.03 6.81 11.88
C THR A 182 -5.91 6.41 13.33
N LYS A 183 -4.68 6.45 13.83
CA LYS A 183 -4.45 6.15 15.24
C LYS A 183 -5.15 7.24 16.06
N ASN A 184 -6.18 6.86 16.82
CA ASN A 184 -6.80 7.76 17.77
C ASN A 184 -5.81 7.96 18.93
N GLU A 185 -5.53 9.20 19.27
CA GLU A 185 -4.90 9.51 20.54
C GLU A 185 -5.84 8.98 21.64
N ASN A 186 -5.38 7.97 22.38
CA ASN A 186 -6.09 7.62 23.60
C ASN A 186 -6.02 8.84 24.53
N PRO A 187 -7.17 9.35 25.01
CA PRO A 187 -7.21 10.48 25.93
C PRO A 187 -6.51 10.17 27.25
#